data_96ecc7809c1a69782ed402f356d86949
#
_entry.id   96ecc7809c1a69782ed402f356d86949
#
_cell.length_a   1.000
_cell.length_b   1.000
_cell.length_c   1.000
_cell.angle_alpha   90.00
_cell.angle_beta   90.00
_cell.angle_gamma   90.00
#
_symmetry.space_group_name_H-M   'P 1'
#
loop_
_entity.id
_entity.type
_entity.pdbx_description
1 polymer ?
#
loop_
_entity_poly.entity_id
_entity_poly.type
_entity_poly.pdbx_seq_one_letter_code
_entity_poly.pdbx_strand_id
1 'polypeptide(L)'
;TLSKSALYTLTKTMAMRLGPNIKVNGIAPGPTLKSKRQSTKHFNKQAKSTLLQKSVSPEDICDTVDFLINNNSISGQVVAVDSGQNLTWNINNEKE
;
A
#
# COMPACT_ATOMS: atom_id res chain seq x y z
N THR A 1 -1.71 -10.84 4.42
CA THR A 1 -2.52 -11.09 5.59
C THR A 1 -4.00 -11.16 5.25
N LEU A 2 -4.80 -11.61 6.20
CA LEU A 2 -6.24 -11.70 6.00
C LEU A 2 -6.85 -10.30 5.76
N SER A 3 -6.40 -9.31 6.51
CA SER A 3 -6.92 -7.95 6.35
C SER A 3 -6.56 -7.35 5.01
N LYS A 4 -5.38 -7.64 4.48
CA LYS A 4 -5.00 -7.18 3.14
C LYS A 4 -5.83 -7.88 2.07
N SER A 5 -6.07 -9.17 2.22
CA SER A 5 -6.94 -9.90 1.29
C SER A 5 -8.35 -9.32 1.28
N ALA A 6 -8.85 -8.95 2.46
CA ALA A 6 -10.16 -8.31 2.57
C ALA A 6 -10.18 -6.97 1.84
N LEU A 7 -9.11 -6.18 1.95
CA LEU A 7 -9.01 -4.91 1.25
C LEU A 7 -9.09 -5.09 -0.27
N TYR A 8 -8.35 -6.05 -0.80
CA TYR A 8 -8.39 -6.34 -2.23
C TYR A 8 -9.79 -6.73 -2.70
N THR A 9 -10.41 -7.65 -1.97
CA THR A 9 -11.75 -8.12 -2.31
C THR A 9 -12.77 -6.99 -2.23
N LEU A 10 -12.72 -6.22 -1.15
CA LEU A 10 -13.66 -5.12 -0.95
C LEU A 10 -13.52 -4.06 -2.04
N THR A 11 -12.28 -3.71 -2.40
CA THR A 11 -12.03 -2.72 -3.45
C THR A 11 -12.68 -3.16 -4.76
N LYS A 12 -12.47 -4.41 -5.15
CA LYS A 12 -13.06 -4.93 -6.40
C LYS A 12 -14.57 -4.97 -6.34
N THR A 13 -15.13 -5.44 -5.23
CA THR A 13 -16.57 -5.55 -5.08
C THR A 13 -17.24 -4.19 -5.12
N MET A 14 -16.66 -3.21 -4.42
CA MET A 14 -17.20 -1.86 -4.41
C MET A 14 -17.09 -1.21 -5.80
N ALA A 15 -15.98 -1.43 -6.49
CA ALA A 15 -15.81 -0.90 -7.84
C ALA A 15 -16.87 -1.44 -8.78
N MET A 16 -17.15 -2.72 -8.68
CA MET A 16 -18.18 -3.35 -9.52
C MET A 16 -19.58 -2.81 -9.20
N ARG A 17 -19.82 -2.54 -7.91
CA ARG A 17 -21.16 -2.10 -7.50
C ARG A 17 -21.41 -0.63 -7.79
N LEU A 18 -20.41 0.22 -7.68
CA LEU A 18 -20.56 1.66 -7.77
C LEU A 18 -20.28 2.23 -9.16
N GLY A 19 -19.68 1.45 -10.04
CA GLY A 19 -19.50 1.88 -11.42
C GLY A 19 -20.84 1.95 -12.16
N PRO A 20 -20.94 2.76 -13.19
CA PRO A 20 -19.91 3.65 -13.72
C PRO A 20 -19.80 5.00 -13.01
N ASN A 21 -20.62 5.25 -12.02
CA ASN A 21 -20.71 6.58 -11.41
C ASN A 21 -19.54 6.91 -10.51
N ILE A 22 -18.96 5.91 -9.86
CA ILE A 22 -17.87 6.09 -8.88
C ILE A 22 -16.77 5.09 -9.18
N LYS A 23 -15.54 5.59 -9.26
CA LYS A 23 -14.35 4.74 -9.30
C LYS A 23 -13.95 4.40 -7.87
N VAL A 24 -13.50 3.17 -7.65
CA VAL A 24 -13.02 2.74 -6.35
C VAL A 24 -11.67 2.07 -6.54
N ASN A 25 -10.65 2.66 -5.97
CA ASN A 25 -9.29 2.11 -5.98
C ASN A 25 -8.72 2.14 -4.56
N GLY A 26 -7.69 1.37 -4.32
CA GLY A 26 -7.05 1.31 -3.03
C GLY A 26 -5.55 1.49 -3.14
N ILE A 27 -4.95 1.89 -2.03
CA ILE A 27 -3.50 2.00 -1.92
C ILE A 27 -3.08 1.15 -0.72
N ALA A 28 -2.08 0.31 -0.93
CA ALA A 28 -1.48 -0.50 0.12
C ALA A 28 -0.08 0.05 0.41
N PRO A 29 0.05 0.92 1.44
CA PRO A 29 1.33 1.54 1.72
C PRO A 29 2.26 0.60 2.50
N GLY A 30 3.56 0.81 2.32
CA GLY A 30 4.58 0.16 3.12
C GLY A 30 5.04 1.05 4.27
N PRO A 31 6.26 0.83 4.78
CA PRO A 31 6.78 1.60 5.91
C PRO A 31 6.94 3.07 5.51
N THR A 32 6.02 3.91 5.96
CA THR A 32 5.97 5.32 5.58
C THR A 32 6.28 6.23 6.77
N LEU A 33 5.56 6.01 7.87
CA LEU A 33 5.76 6.77 9.09
C LEU A 33 5.94 5.81 10.25
N LYS A 34 6.85 6.17 11.16
CA LYS A 34 7.07 5.38 12.36
C LYS A 34 5.85 5.49 13.27
N SER A 35 5.33 4.36 13.73
CA SER A 35 4.23 4.37 14.70
C SER A 35 4.77 4.73 16.08
N LYS A 36 3.87 5.17 16.97
CA LYS A 36 4.28 5.53 18.34
C LYS A 36 4.86 4.36 19.12
N ARG A 37 4.43 3.14 18.80
CA ARG A 37 4.90 1.93 19.48
C ARG A 37 6.16 1.37 18.90
N GLN A 38 6.59 1.89 17.78
CA GLN A 38 7.72 1.35 17.03
C GLN A 38 8.96 2.20 17.32
N SER A 39 10.06 1.54 17.63
CA SER A 39 11.32 2.26 17.81
C SER A 39 11.86 2.70 16.45
N THR A 40 12.71 3.72 16.45
CA THR A 40 13.38 4.17 15.23
C THR A 40 14.21 3.04 14.62
N LYS A 41 14.88 2.26 15.46
CA LYS A 41 15.67 1.12 14.99
C LYS A 41 14.80 0.08 14.31
N HIS A 42 13.65 -0.23 14.89
CA HIS A 42 12.72 -1.20 14.32
C HIS A 42 12.18 -0.70 12.98
N PHE A 43 11.80 0.58 12.91
CA PHE A 43 11.30 1.17 11.69
C PHE A 43 12.35 1.13 10.58
N ASN A 44 13.60 1.49 10.91
CA ASN A 44 14.69 1.48 9.94
C ASN A 44 14.98 0.06 9.45
N LYS A 45 14.91 -0.91 10.34
CA LYS A 45 15.10 -2.31 9.97
C LYS A 45 14.00 -2.77 9.03
N GLN A 46 12.76 -2.40 9.33
CA GLN A 46 11.63 -2.74 8.48
C GLN A 46 11.78 -2.10 7.10
N ALA A 47 12.17 -0.83 7.05
CA ALA A 47 12.37 -0.14 5.78
C ALA A 47 13.46 -0.81 4.94
N LYS A 48 14.57 -1.17 5.58
CA LYS A 48 15.68 -1.82 4.87
C LYS A 48 15.37 -3.25 4.42
N SER A 49 14.36 -3.87 5.02
CA SER A 49 13.96 -5.23 4.62
C SER A 49 13.06 -5.24 3.40
N THR A 50 12.64 -4.08 2.91
CA THR A 50 11.86 -4.00 1.68
C THR A 50 12.76 -4.25 0.46
N LEU A 51 12.15 -4.58 -0.66
CA LEU A 51 12.91 -4.83 -1.88
C LEU A 51 13.77 -3.64 -2.29
N LEU A 52 13.23 -2.42 -2.19
CA LEU A 52 13.97 -1.21 -2.52
C LEU A 52 14.80 -0.66 -1.35
N GLN A 53 14.74 -1.32 -0.20
CA GLN A 53 15.55 -1.02 0.98
C GLN A 53 15.38 0.41 1.48
N LYS A 54 14.16 0.91 1.41
CA LYS A 54 13.86 2.25 1.89
C LYS A 54 12.41 2.34 2.35
N SER A 55 12.12 3.33 3.20
CA SER A 55 10.77 3.66 3.55
C SER A 55 10.09 4.37 2.38
N VAL A 56 8.77 4.43 2.44
CA VAL A 56 7.95 5.14 1.48
C VAL A 56 7.75 6.57 2.00
N SER A 57 7.88 7.57 1.14
CA SER A 57 7.61 8.94 1.56
C SER A 57 6.11 9.23 1.50
N PRO A 58 5.60 10.12 2.38
CA PRO A 58 4.21 10.55 2.27
C PRO A 58 3.88 11.14 0.89
N GLU A 59 4.85 11.80 0.24
CA GLU A 59 4.67 12.34 -1.09
C GLU A 59 4.42 11.25 -2.12
N ASP A 60 5.05 10.09 -1.98
CA ASP A 60 4.81 8.96 -2.88
C ASP A 60 3.36 8.52 -2.81
N ILE A 61 2.80 8.51 -1.61
CA ILE A 61 1.38 8.15 -1.42
C ILE A 61 0.49 9.21 -2.07
N CYS A 62 0.78 10.49 -1.84
CA CYS A 62 0.00 11.58 -2.41
C CYS A 62 0.04 11.57 -3.93
N ASP A 63 1.21 11.33 -4.51
CA ASP A 63 1.35 11.25 -5.97
C ASP A 63 0.53 10.11 -6.54
N THR A 64 0.47 8.99 -5.83
CA THR A 64 -0.34 7.86 -6.27
C THR A 64 -1.82 8.17 -6.22
N VAL A 65 -2.28 8.85 -5.16
CA VAL A 65 -3.67 9.30 -5.06
C VAL A 65 -4.02 10.21 -6.22
N ASP A 66 -3.16 11.19 -6.50
CA ASP A 66 -3.39 12.11 -7.63
C ASP A 66 -3.48 11.37 -8.95
N PHE A 67 -2.59 10.42 -9.16
CA PHE A 67 -2.61 9.61 -10.39
C PHE A 67 -3.93 8.86 -10.53
N LEU A 68 -4.40 8.23 -9.46
CA LEU A 68 -5.64 7.46 -9.50
C LEU A 68 -6.87 8.35 -9.69
N ILE A 69 -6.87 9.52 -9.06
CA ILE A 69 -7.98 10.47 -9.21
C ILE A 69 -8.08 10.97 -10.64
N ASN A 70 -6.94 11.29 -11.24
CA ASN A 70 -6.90 11.90 -12.56
C ASN A 70 -6.96 10.92 -13.72
N ASN A 71 -6.86 9.62 -13.45
CA ASN A 71 -6.92 8.62 -14.50
C ASN A 71 -8.33 8.03 -14.55
N ASN A 72 -9.07 8.34 -15.59
CA ASN A 72 -10.48 7.96 -15.70
C ASN A 72 -10.70 6.51 -16.13
N SER A 73 -9.64 5.80 -16.40
CA SER A 73 -9.72 4.43 -16.91
C SER A 73 -9.35 3.37 -15.89
N ILE A 74 -9.09 3.75 -14.65
CA ILE A 74 -8.67 2.82 -13.61
C ILE A 74 -9.73 2.74 -12.53
N SER A 75 -10.22 1.55 -12.26
CA SER A 75 -11.10 1.27 -11.12
C SER A 75 -10.94 -0.18 -10.70
N GLY A 76 -11.14 -0.46 -9.43
CA GLY A 76 -11.05 -1.81 -8.90
C GLY A 76 -9.62 -2.29 -8.65
N GLN A 77 -8.66 -1.37 -8.63
CA GLN A 77 -7.26 -1.71 -8.48
C GLN A 77 -6.74 -1.32 -7.10
N VAL A 78 -5.84 -2.14 -6.57
CA VAL A 78 -5.08 -1.79 -5.38
C VAL A 78 -3.63 -1.67 -5.80
N VAL A 79 -3.05 -0.50 -5.56
CA VAL A 79 -1.66 -0.21 -5.93
C VAL A 79 -0.81 -0.28 -4.67
N ALA A 80 0.20 -1.14 -4.71
CA ALA A 80 1.14 -1.26 -3.60
C ALA A 80 2.21 -0.17 -3.74
N VAL A 81 2.27 0.73 -2.77
CA VAL A 81 3.31 1.76 -2.69
C VAL A 81 4.12 1.44 -1.44
N ASP A 82 4.95 0.42 -1.54
CA ASP A 82 5.55 -0.23 -0.38
C ASP A 82 7.04 -0.56 -0.58
N SER A 83 7.68 0.07 -1.53
CA SER A 83 9.08 -0.20 -1.85
C SER A 83 9.32 -1.68 -2.17
N GLY A 84 8.30 -2.35 -2.66
CA GLY A 84 8.39 -3.77 -2.99
C GLY A 84 8.28 -4.69 -1.79
N GLN A 85 7.81 -4.21 -0.65
CA GLN A 85 7.71 -5.02 0.57
C GLN A 85 6.90 -6.30 0.34
N ASN A 86 5.83 -6.22 -0.42
CA ASN A 86 4.96 -7.37 -0.67
C ASN A 86 5.63 -8.45 -1.51
N LEU A 87 6.77 -8.16 -2.13
CA LEU A 87 7.53 -9.12 -2.93
C LEU A 87 8.70 -9.72 -2.16
N THR A 88 8.88 -9.32 -0.90
CA THR A 88 10.03 -9.76 -0.11
C THR A 88 9.77 -11.15 0.49
N TRP A 89 10.69 -12.07 0.26
CA TRP A 89 10.64 -13.44 0.76
C TRP A 89 11.61 -13.64 1.92
N ASN A 90 11.57 -12.78 2.89
CA ASN A 90 12.45 -12.89 4.03
C ASN A 90 11.65 -13.43 5.21
N ILE A 91 11.97 -14.63 5.65
CA ILE A 91 11.27 -15.27 6.76
C ILE A 91 11.51 -14.55 8.09
N ASN A 92 12.55 -13.72 8.15
CA ASN A 92 12.87 -12.95 9.34
C ASN A 92 12.35 -11.52 9.26
N ASN A 93 11.63 -11.17 8.22
CA ASN A 93 11.12 -9.81 8.08
C ASN A 93 10.07 -9.52 9.14
N GLU A 94 9.91 -8.23 9.42
CA GLU A 94 8.89 -7.79 10.35
C GLU A 94 7.52 -7.84 9.69
N LYS A 95 6.55 -8.36 10.41
CA LYS A 95 5.18 -8.39 9.92
C LYS A 95 4.52 -7.05 10.14
N GLU A 96 3.65 -6.67 9.21
CA GLU A 96 2.83 -5.51 9.42
C GLU A 96 1.82 -5.73 10.55
#